data_7ed1c6335fe44c575a0a939ee902264b
#
_entry.id   7ed1c6335fe44c575a0a939ee902264b
#
_cell.length_a   1.000
_cell.length_b   1.000
_cell.length_c   1.000
_cell.angle_alpha   90.00
_cell.angle_beta   90.00
_cell.angle_gamma   90.00
#
_symmetry.space_group_name_H-M   'P 1'
#
loop_
_entity.id
_entity.type
_entity.pdbx_description
1 polymer ?
#
loop_
_entity_poly.entity_id
_entity_poly.type
_entity_poly.pdbx_seq_one_letter_code
_entity_poly.pdbx_strand_id
1 'polypeptide(L)'
;RSYMAVDRSDVCVIVIDATEGFTEQDSKVAGYAHEQGKGCIIAVNKWDVVEKDGKTMQEFTKKLQNDFSFMSYVPFLFISAKTGQRVAKLYELIESVSQQNSMRITTGMLNDVLAYATTRVQPPSDKGRRLKIYYITQPSTKPPTFVIFVNRADLFHFSYQRYLENQIRSTFGLTGTPVRFIVRERATNEK
;
A
#
# COMPACT_ATOMS: atom_id res chain seq x y z
N ARG A 1 10.47 18.68 -11.96
CA ARG A 1 10.85 17.55 -12.83
C ARG A 1 10.46 16.20 -12.25
N SER A 2 10.70 15.95 -10.96
CA SER A 2 10.35 14.66 -10.32
C SER A 2 8.87 14.32 -10.42
N TYR A 3 7.97 15.27 -10.18
CA TYR A 3 6.52 15.02 -10.28
C TYR A 3 6.09 14.64 -11.70
N MET A 4 6.67 15.28 -12.71
CA MET A 4 6.39 14.91 -14.12
C MET A 4 6.85 13.49 -14.45
N ALA A 5 7.92 13.00 -13.82
CA ALA A 5 8.37 11.62 -13.97
C ALA A 5 7.39 10.66 -13.29
N VAL A 6 6.91 11.01 -12.10
CA VAL A 6 5.86 10.23 -11.40
C VAL A 6 4.60 10.11 -12.25
N ASP A 7 4.12 11.21 -12.84
CA ASP A 7 2.88 11.19 -13.64
C ASP A 7 2.94 10.22 -14.83
N ARG A 8 4.12 10.05 -15.40
CA ARG A 8 4.35 9.19 -16.59
C ARG A 8 4.68 7.74 -16.24
N SER A 9 4.90 7.44 -14.97
CA SER A 9 5.32 6.11 -14.53
C SER A 9 4.15 5.24 -14.08
N ASP A 10 4.34 3.93 -14.08
CA ASP A 10 3.49 2.96 -13.39
C ASP A 10 4.07 2.59 -12.02
N VAL A 11 5.40 2.53 -11.93
CA VAL A 11 6.14 2.25 -10.71
C VAL A 11 7.20 3.33 -10.49
N CYS A 12 7.25 3.85 -9.28
CA CYS A 12 8.25 4.82 -8.84
C CYS A 12 9.28 4.13 -7.94
N VAL A 13 10.54 4.21 -8.34
CA VAL A 13 11.65 3.85 -7.46
C VAL A 13 12.18 5.12 -6.82
N ILE A 14 11.97 5.25 -5.52
CA ILE A 14 12.46 6.40 -4.76
C ILE A 14 13.82 6.03 -4.19
N VAL A 15 14.85 6.68 -4.70
CA VAL A 15 16.24 6.41 -4.33
C VAL A 15 16.65 7.30 -3.18
N ILE A 16 17.04 6.67 -2.07
CA ILE A 16 17.55 7.34 -0.86
C ILE A 16 19.06 7.10 -0.76
N ASP A 17 19.81 8.15 -0.48
CA ASP A 17 21.22 8.05 -0.13
C ASP A 17 21.35 7.55 1.32
N ALA A 18 21.93 6.37 1.50
CA ALA A 18 22.10 5.77 2.83
C ALA A 18 22.98 6.61 3.77
N THR A 19 23.86 7.44 3.22
CA THR A 19 24.76 8.31 4.00
C THR A 19 24.07 9.57 4.50
N GLU A 20 23.06 10.06 3.80
CA GLU A 20 22.25 11.24 4.18
C GLU A 20 20.97 10.85 4.93
N GLY A 21 20.43 9.67 4.63
CA GLY A 21 19.16 9.19 5.15
C GLY A 21 17.95 9.82 4.48
N PHE A 22 16.81 9.69 5.14
CA PHE A 22 15.53 10.21 4.66
C PHE A 22 15.48 11.74 4.76
N THR A 23 15.04 12.39 3.68
CA THR A 23 14.90 13.84 3.58
C THR A 23 13.44 14.27 3.40
N GLU A 24 13.16 15.55 3.65
CA GLU A 24 11.83 16.13 3.40
C GLU A 24 11.46 16.04 1.91
N GLN A 25 12.43 16.16 1.01
CA GLN A 25 12.19 16.01 -0.43
C GLN A 25 11.77 14.60 -0.78
N ASP A 26 12.38 13.59 -0.17
CA ASP A 26 12.00 12.18 -0.34
C ASP A 26 10.54 11.97 0.09
N SER A 27 10.15 12.55 1.22
CA SER A 27 8.78 12.49 1.74
C SER A 27 7.77 13.10 0.76
N LYS A 28 8.09 14.25 0.21
CA LYS A 28 7.21 14.96 -0.75
C LYS A 28 7.01 14.16 -2.04
N VAL A 29 8.09 13.62 -2.60
CA VAL A 29 8.01 12.82 -3.82
C VAL A 29 7.28 11.51 -3.59
N ALA A 30 7.57 10.84 -2.47
CA ALA A 30 6.88 9.60 -2.08
C ALA A 30 5.39 9.84 -1.85
N GLY A 31 5.04 10.90 -1.12
CA GLY A 31 3.65 11.30 -0.89
C GLY A 31 2.89 11.56 -2.18
N TYR A 32 3.51 12.24 -3.12
CA TYR A 32 2.92 12.49 -4.44
C TYR A 32 2.69 11.19 -5.22
N ALA A 33 3.68 10.29 -5.24
CA ALA A 33 3.53 8.98 -5.89
C ALA A 33 2.40 8.15 -5.28
N HIS A 34 2.29 8.18 -3.95
CA HIS A 34 1.19 7.55 -3.22
C HIS A 34 -0.18 8.11 -3.62
N GLU A 35 -0.33 9.42 -3.64
CA GLU A 35 -1.58 10.10 -4.03
C GLU A 35 -1.97 9.80 -5.47
N GLN A 36 -0.99 9.71 -6.37
CA GLN A 36 -1.22 9.37 -7.77
C GLN A 36 -1.49 7.88 -8.00
N GLY A 37 -1.44 7.06 -6.97
CA GLY A 37 -1.75 5.63 -7.06
C GLY A 37 -0.67 4.80 -7.73
N LYS A 38 0.56 5.28 -7.77
CA LYS A 38 1.69 4.57 -8.39
C LYS A 38 2.20 3.45 -7.51
N GLY A 39 2.69 2.38 -8.12
CA GLY A 39 3.53 1.42 -7.41
C GLY A 39 4.81 2.11 -6.93
N CYS A 40 5.28 1.75 -5.72
CA CYS A 40 6.43 2.40 -5.10
C CYS A 40 7.39 1.39 -4.51
N ILE A 41 8.68 1.69 -4.67
CA ILE A 41 9.79 0.96 -4.07
C ILE A 41 10.74 1.99 -3.49
N ILE A 42 11.26 1.74 -2.30
CA ILE A 42 12.33 2.54 -1.71
C ILE A 42 13.65 1.81 -1.91
N ALA A 43 14.53 2.37 -2.74
CA ALA A 43 15.87 1.87 -2.96
C ALA A 43 16.86 2.68 -2.12
N VAL A 44 17.45 2.04 -1.13
CA VAL A 44 18.50 2.63 -0.28
C VAL A 44 19.84 2.39 -0.94
N ASN A 45 20.33 3.41 -1.64
CA ASN A 45 21.57 3.37 -2.39
C ASN A 45 22.79 3.73 -1.55
N LYS A 46 23.97 3.48 -2.09
CA LYS A 46 25.28 3.64 -1.43
C LYS A 46 25.45 2.76 -0.21
N TRP A 47 24.81 1.58 -0.22
CA TRP A 47 24.91 0.63 0.88
C TRP A 47 26.32 0.08 1.07
N ASP A 48 27.16 0.12 0.03
CA ASP A 48 28.58 -0.26 0.05
C ASP A 48 29.46 0.61 0.96
N VAL A 49 29.10 1.89 1.13
CA VAL A 49 29.89 2.84 1.95
C VAL A 49 29.40 2.98 3.38
N VAL A 50 28.31 2.32 3.74
CA VAL A 50 27.77 2.32 5.11
C VAL A 50 28.60 1.37 5.97
N GLU A 51 29.08 1.86 7.11
CA GLU A 51 29.68 1.00 8.13
C GLU A 51 28.61 0.11 8.75
N LYS A 52 28.86 -1.20 8.75
CA LYS A 52 27.87 -2.20 9.12
C LYS A 52 28.35 -3.06 10.27
N ASP A 53 27.50 -3.19 11.27
CA ASP A 53 27.51 -4.29 12.23
C ASP A 53 26.34 -5.25 11.98
N GLY A 54 26.17 -6.25 12.82
CA GLY A 54 25.09 -7.24 12.64
C GLY A 54 23.65 -6.69 12.79
N LYS A 55 23.50 -5.45 13.21
CA LYS A 55 22.18 -4.81 13.47
C LYS A 55 21.88 -3.65 12.52
N THR A 56 22.87 -3.11 11.83
CA THR A 56 22.76 -1.87 11.02
C THR A 56 21.58 -1.91 10.04
N MET A 57 21.42 -3.00 9.30
CA MET A 57 20.33 -3.12 8.34
C MET A 57 18.95 -3.12 9.02
N GLN A 58 18.82 -3.79 10.15
CA GLN A 58 17.55 -3.85 10.90
C GLN A 58 17.20 -2.48 11.48
N GLU A 59 18.15 -1.77 12.04
CA GLU A 59 17.95 -0.43 12.60
C GLU A 59 17.58 0.57 11.51
N PHE A 60 18.27 0.52 10.38
CA PHE A 60 17.96 1.36 9.22
C PHE A 60 16.56 1.07 8.66
N THR A 61 16.20 -0.20 8.53
CA THR A 61 14.87 -0.63 8.10
C THR A 61 13.79 -0.11 9.04
N LYS A 62 13.99 -0.25 10.35
CA LYS A 62 13.03 0.22 11.35
C LYS A 62 12.84 1.73 11.30
N LYS A 63 13.91 2.49 11.11
CA LYS A 63 13.84 3.94 10.93
C LYS A 63 13.05 4.30 9.68
N LEU A 64 13.35 3.67 8.54
CA LEU A 64 12.63 3.92 7.29
C LEU A 64 11.13 3.54 7.39
N GLN A 65 10.79 2.46 8.07
CA GLN A 65 9.40 2.08 8.31
C GLN A 65 8.64 3.15 9.09
N ASN A 66 9.29 3.81 10.04
CA ASN A 66 8.70 4.94 10.76
C ASN A 66 8.55 6.17 9.86
N ASP A 67 9.59 6.50 9.10
CA ASP A 67 9.61 7.66 8.19
C ASP A 67 8.57 7.51 7.06
N PHE A 68 8.35 6.29 6.57
CA PHE A 68 7.34 5.96 5.56
C PHE A 68 6.08 5.29 6.12
N SER A 69 5.71 5.60 7.35
CA SER A 69 4.53 4.99 8.00
C SER A 69 3.22 5.23 7.24
N PHE A 70 3.11 6.31 6.47
CA PHE A 70 1.99 6.60 5.57
C PHE A 70 1.95 5.72 4.31
N MET A 71 3.03 4.98 4.04
CA MET A 71 3.19 4.06 2.92
C MET A 71 3.66 2.69 3.42
N SER A 72 2.94 2.11 4.36
CA SER A 72 3.33 0.85 5.01
C SER A 72 3.43 -0.35 4.05
N TYR A 73 2.87 -0.26 2.87
CA TYR A 73 2.92 -1.28 1.81
C TYR A 73 4.23 -1.26 1.00
N VAL A 74 5.05 -0.22 1.13
CA VAL A 74 6.24 -0.04 0.30
C VAL A 74 7.37 -0.98 0.73
N PRO A 75 7.98 -1.73 -0.20
CA PRO A 75 9.16 -2.52 0.08
C PRO A 75 10.42 -1.65 0.07
N PHE A 76 11.38 -2.03 0.89
CA PHE A 76 12.72 -1.45 0.94
C PHE A 76 13.74 -2.42 0.34
N LEU A 77 14.66 -1.91 -0.46
CA LEU A 77 15.77 -2.66 -1.01
C LEU A 77 17.07 -1.88 -0.84
N PHE A 78 18.07 -2.52 -0.24
CA PHE A 78 19.40 -1.93 -0.03
C PHE A 78 20.29 -2.29 -1.20
N ILE A 79 20.75 -1.27 -1.94
CA ILE A 79 21.52 -1.44 -3.16
C ILE A 79 22.83 -0.63 -3.15
N SER A 80 23.73 -1.00 -4.03
CA SER A 80 24.83 -0.14 -4.47
C SER A 80 24.83 -0.05 -5.99
N ALA A 81 24.44 1.09 -6.53
CA ALA A 81 24.51 1.33 -7.97
C ALA A 81 25.95 1.30 -8.47
N LYS A 82 26.93 1.71 -7.63
CA LYS A 82 28.36 1.70 -7.95
C LYS A 82 28.91 0.29 -8.14
N THR A 83 28.57 -0.62 -7.23
CA THR A 83 29.09 -2.01 -7.25
C THR A 83 28.16 -2.98 -7.98
N GLY A 84 26.94 -2.59 -8.28
CA GLY A 84 25.91 -3.46 -8.84
C GLY A 84 25.19 -4.34 -7.80
N GLN A 85 25.51 -4.19 -6.50
CA GLN A 85 24.93 -5.01 -5.44
C GLN A 85 23.40 -4.87 -5.42
N ARG A 86 22.70 -5.98 -5.54
CA ARG A 86 21.23 -6.11 -5.53
C ARG A 86 20.49 -5.31 -6.61
N VAL A 87 21.16 -4.77 -7.60
CA VAL A 87 20.52 -4.04 -8.70
C VAL A 87 19.61 -4.98 -9.52
N ALA A 88 20.03 -6.23 -9.76
CA ALA A 88 19.19 -7.22 -10.43
C ALA A 88 17.89 -7.48 -9.66
N LYS A 89 17.95 -7.57 -8.33
CA LYS A 89 16.76 -7.72 -7.47
C LYS A 89 15.82 -6.51 -7.56
N LEU A 90 16.35 -5.31 -7.81
CA LEU A 90 15.53 -4.12 -8.01
C LEU A 90 14.65 -4.28 -9.27
N TYR A 91 15.18 -4.78 -10.37
CA TYR A 91 14.40 -5.02 -11.59
C TYR A 91 13.30 -6.07 -11.38
N GLU A 92 13.60 -7.16 -10.70
CA GLU A 92 12.60 -8.18 -10.33
C GLU A 92 11.49 -7.59 -9.46
N LEU A 93 11.85 -6.74 -8.51
CA LEU A 93 10.91 -6.07 -7.62
C LEU A 93 10.03 -5.05 -8.36
N ILE A 94 10.59 -4.30 -9.31
CA ILE A 94 9.83 -3.38 -10.18
C ILE A 94 8.76 -4.14 -10.96
N GLU A 95 9.12 -5.28 -11.56
CA GLU A 95 8.19 -6.12 -12.30
C GLU A 95 7.07 -6.65 -11.38
N SER A 96 7.45 -7.17 -10.22
CA SER A 96 6.50 -7.65 -9.21
C SER A 96 5.53 -6.56 -8.76
N VAL A 97 6.03 -5.37 -8.42
CA VAL A 97 5.19 -4.23 -7.99
C VAL A 97 4.27 -3.77 -9.12
N SER A 98 4.75 -3.74 -10.36
CA SER A 98 3.93 -3.43 -11.54
C SER A 98 2.75 -4.40 -11.67
N GLN A 99 2.99 -5.70 -11.50
CA GLN A 99 1.95 -6.72 -11.51
C GLN A 99 0.95 -6.54 -10.37
N GLN A 100 1.43 -6.24 -9.16
CA GLN A 100 0.58 -5.97 -8.00
C GLN A 100 -0.29 -4.72 -8.20
N ASN A 101 0.26 -3.65 -8.77
CA ASN A 101 -0.48 -2.40 -9.06
C ASN A 101 -1.60 -2.60 -10.09
N SER A 102 -1.44 -3.53 -11.00
CA SER A 102 -2.44 -3.91 -12.01
C SER A 102 -3.23 -5.17 -11.69
N MET A 103 -3.09 -5.70 -10.48
CA MET A 103 -3.77 -6.93 -10.07
C MET A 103 -5.29 -6.76 -10.07
N ARG A 104 -5.96 -7.71 -10.72
CA ARG A 104 -7.41 -7.84 -10.67
C ARG A 104 -7.80 -9.04 -9.84
N ILE A 105 -8.60 -8.77 -8.81
CA ILE A 105 -9.14 -9.79 -7.91
C ILE A 105 -10.61 -10.00 -8.26
N THR A 106 -11.03 -11.24 -8.36
CA THR A 106 -12.44 -11.54 -8.67
C THR A 106 -13.36 -11.13 -7.53
N THR A 107 -14.58 -10.76 -7.88
CA THR A 107 -15.62 -10.37 -6.90
C THR A 107 -15.88 -11.51 -5.90
N GLY A 108 -15.90 -12.75 -6.36
CA GLY A 108 -16.07 -13.92 -5.48
C GLY A 108 -14.98 -14.02 -4.41
N MET A 109 -13.70 -13.92 -4.81
CA MET A 109 -12.57 -13.98 -3.89
C MET A 109 -12.57 -12.81 -2.90
N LEU A 110 -12.92 -11.60 -3.36
CA LEU A 110 -13.04 -10.42 -2.48
C LEU A 110 -14.14 -10.61 -1.43
N ASN A 111 -15.29 -11.12 -1.83
CA ASN A 111 -16.41 -11.33 -0.90
C ASN A 111 -16.15 -12.49 0.06
N ASP A 112 -15.38 -13.50 -0.31
CA ASP A 112 -14.92 -14.54 0.61
C ASP A 112 -14.02 -13.96 1.71
N VAL A 113 -13.07 -13.08 1.35
CA VAL A 113 -12.24 -12.36 2.32
C VAL A 113 -13.07 -11.44 3.20
N LEU A 114 -14.03 -10.72 2.63
CA LEU A 114 -14.94 -9.86 3.37
C LEU A 114 -15.74 -10.67 4.42
N ALA A 115 -16.31 -11.79 4.03
CA ALA A 115 -17.08 -12.67 4.93
C ALA A 115 -16.19 -13.18 6.08
N TYR A 116 -14.99 -13.63 5.78
CA TYR A 116 -14.04 -14.07 6.79
C TYR A 116 -13.65 -12.94 7.75
N ALA A 117 -13.32 -11.75 7.21
CA ALA A 117 -12.91 -10.61 7.99
C ALA A 117 -14.01 -10.10 8.93
N THR A 118 -15.23 -9.99 8.45
CA THR A 118 -16.39 -9.50 9.22
C THR A 118 -16.84 -10.49 10.29
N THR A 119 -16.58 -11.77 10.10
CA THR A 119 -16.82 -12.80 11.11
C THR A 119 -15.80 -12.73 12.25
N ARG A 120 -14.53 -12.49 11.93
CA ARG A 120 -13.45 -12.42 12.94
C ARG A 120 -13.51 -11.14 13.78
N VAL A 121 -13.74 -10.01 13.13
CA VAL A 121 -13.92 -8.72 13.79
C VAL A 121 -15.20 -8.12 13.25
N GLN A 122 -16.24 -8.15 14.07
CA GLN A 122 -17.54 -7.64 13.67
C GLN A 122 -17.49 -6.15 13.33
N PRO A 123 -18.26 -5.72 12.32
CA PRO A 123 -18.40 -4.30 12.01
C PRO A 123 -18.85 -3.49 13.21
N PRO A 124 -18.38 -2.23 13.35
CA PRO A 124 -18.70 -1.38 14.48
C PRO A 124 -20.19 -1.03 14.56
N SER A 125 -20.63 -0.69 15.75
CA SER A 125 -21.97 -0.13 16.00
C SER A 125 -21.85 1.18 16.75
N ASP A 126 -22.74 2.11 16.46
CA ASP A 126 -22.88 3.37 17.17
C ASP A 126 -24.34 3.64 17.51
N LYS A 127 -24.61 3.91 18.80
CA LYS A 127 -25.97 4.22 19.31
C LYS A 127 -27.04 3.20 18.87
N GLY A 128 -26.68 1.91 18.94
CA GLY A 128 -27.58 0.81 18.56
C GLY A 128 -27.69 0.57 17.05
N ARG A 129 -27.01 1.35 16.22
CA ARG A 129 -26.96 1.16 14.78
C ARG A 129 -25.69 0.45 14.40
N ARG A 130 -25.80 -0.71 13.77
CA ARG A 130 -24.67 -1.52 13.34
C ARG A 130 -24.34 -1.25 11.88
N LEU A 131 -23.05 -1.10 11.58
CA LEU A 131 -22.56 -1.12 10.21
C LEU A 131 -22.83 -2.49 9.58
N LYS A 132 -23.51 -2.48 8.42
CA LYS A 132 -23.66 -3.66 7.56
C LYS A 132 -22.87 -3.43 6.29
N ILE A 133 -22.01 -4.37 5.95
CA ILE A 133 -21.24 -4.37 4.71
C ILE A 133 -21.86 -5.45 3.83
N TYR A 134 -22.46 -5.04 2.71
CA TYR A 134 -23.19 -5.96 1.85
C TYR A 134 -22.28 -6.74 0.92
N TYR A 135 -21.37 -6.03 0.24
CA TYR A 135 -20.42 -6.65 -0.67
C TYR A 135 -19.32 -5.66 -1.07
N ILE A 136 -18.29 -6.21 -1.72
CA ILE A 136 -17.14 -5.48 -2.23
C ILE A 136 -16.89 -5.86 -3.68
N THR A 137 -16.50 -4.89 -4.50
CA THR A 137 -16.11 -5.09 -5.91
C THR A 137 -14.82 -4.35 -6.20
N GLN A 138 -14.15 -4.70 -7.29
CA GLN A 138 -12.98 -3.98 -7.81
C GLN A 138 -13.29 -3.42 -9.19
N PRO A 139 -13.70 -2.14 -9.28
CA PRO A 139 -14.02 -1.52 -10.58
C PRO A 139 -12.79 -1.19 -11.43
N SER A 140 -11.61 -0.98 -10.81
CA SER A 140 -10.42 -0.56 -11.53
C SER A 140 -9.12 -1.03 -10.88
N THR A 141 -8.05 -0.93 -11.64
CA THR A 141 -6.66 -1.19 -11.27
C THR A 141 -5.82 0.07 -11.46
N LYS A 142 -4.55 0.01 -11.09
CA LYS A 142 -3.57 1.09 -11.24
C LYS A 142 -3.97 2.40 -10.54
N PRO A 143 -4.22 2.39 -9.22
CA PRO A 143 -4.04 1.28 -8.28
C PRO A 143 -5.30 0.42 -8.15
N PRO A 144 -5.19 -0.74 -7.51
CA PRO A 144 -6.37 -1.53 -7.14
C PRO A 144 -7.34 -0.68 -6.33
N THR A 145 -8.55 -0.53 -6.86
CA THR A 145 -9.60 0.30 -6.28
C THR A 145 -10.80 -0.57 -5.98
N PHE A 146 -11.27 -0.51 -4.74
CA PHE A 146 -12.37 -1.32 -4.25
C PHE A 146 -13.55 -0.43 -3.89
N VAL A 147 -14.75 -0.85 -4.29
CA VAL A 147 -16.00 -0.23 -3.85
C VAL A 147 -16.65 -1.13 -2.82
N ILE A 148 -16.92 -0.58 -1.65
CA ILE A 148 -17.57 -1.26 -0.54
C ILE A 148 -18.98 -0.69 -0.39
N PHE A 149 -19.99 -1.56 -0.48
CA PHE A 149 -21.39 -1.18 -0.33
C PHE A 149 -21.85 -1.45 1.10
N VAL A 150 -22.31 -0.40 1.75
CA VAL A 150 -22.71 -0.41 3.17
C VAL A 150 -24.12 0.13 3.34
N ASN A 151 -24.69 -0.08 4.53
CA ASN A 151 -25.98 0.52 4.90
C ASN A 151 -25.84 2.01 5.25
N ARG A 152 -24.71 2.39 5.89
CA ARG A 152 -24.43 3.76 6.31
C ARG A 152 -22.95 4.06 6.26
N ALA A 153 -22.56 5.05 5.45
CA ALA A 153 -21.17 5.44 5.30
C ALA A 153 -20.58 6.08 6.57
N ASP A 154 -21.41 6.78 7.35
CA ASP A 154 -21.00 7.40 8.62
C ASP A 154 -20.56 6.38 9.69
N LEU A 155 -20.96 5.14 9.58
CA LEU A 155 -20.55 4.05 10.46
C LEU A 155 -19.25 3.36 10.00
N PHE A 156 -18.82 3.60 8.78
CA PHE A 156 -17.61 3.01 8.21
C PHE A 156 -16.37 3.83 8.58
N HIS A 157 -15.86 3.58 9.78
CA HIS A 157 -14.71 4.32 10.31
C HIS A 157 -13.40 3.87 9.67
N PHE A 158 -12.43 4.80 9.65
CA PHE A 158 -11.10 4.59 9.12
C PHE A 158 -10.41 3.34 9.69
N SER A 159 -10.56 3.07 10.98
CA SER A 159 -9.97 1.91 11.64
C SER A 159 -10.47 0.58 11.07
N TYR A 160 -11.77 0.50 10.77
CA TYR A 160 -12.34 -0.71 10.18
C TYR A 160 -11.97 -0.86 8.70
N GLN A 161 -11.91 0.23 7.95
CA GLN A 161 -11.38 0.23 6.59
C GLN A 161 -9.94 -0.28 6.56
N ARG A 162 -9.11 0.20 7.47
CA ARG A 162 -7.71 -0.25 7.59
C ARG A 162 -7.62 -1.75 7.93
N TYR A 163 -8.50 -2.23 8.80
CA TYR A 163 -8.58 -3.66 9.09
C TYR A 163 -8.93 -4.48 7.85
N LEU A 164 -9.93 -4.08 7.08
CA LEU A 164 -10.30 -4.74 5.83
C LEU A 164 -9.17 -4.69 4.79
N GLU A 165 -8.51 -3.55 4.64
CA GLU A 165 -7.34 -3.43 3.77
C GLU A 165 -6.26 -4.43 4.16
N ASN A 166 -5.95 -4.54 5.45
CA ASN A 166 -4.95 -5.48 5.95
C ASN A 166 -5.34 -6.94 5.67
N GLN A 167 -6.63 -7.28 5.74
CA GLN A 167 -7.11 -8.62 5.41
C GLN A 167 -6.98 -8.91 3.91
N ILE A 168 -7.28 -7.96 3.05
CA ILE A 168 -7.10 -8.08 1.60
C ILE A 168 -5.62 -8.22 1.26
N ARG A 169 -4.75 -7.40 1.86
CA ARG A 169 -3.30 -7.48 1.65
C ARG A 169 -2.69 -8.79 2.12
N SER A 170 -3.12 -9.30 3.28
CA SER A 170 -2.60 -10.57 3.79
C SER A 170 -2.99 -11.76 2.92
N THR A 171 -4.10 -11.68 2.21
CA THR A 171 -4.59 -12.74 1.31
C THR A 171 -3.98 -12.64 -0.08
N PHE A 172 -3.90 -11.45 -0.66
CA PHE A 172 -3.52 -11.24 -2.07
C PHE A 172 -2.13 -10.62 -2.26
N GLY A 173 -1.50 -10.13 -1.21
CA GLY A 173 -0.20 -9.47 -1.23
C GLY A 173 -0.32 -7.97 -1.45
N LEU A 174 -0.46 -7.50 -2.68
CA LEU A 174 -0.53 -6.10 -3.05
C LEU A 174 0.69 -5.29 -2.56
N THR A 175 1.85 -5.93 -2.52
CA THR A 175 3.11 -5.31 -2.10
C THR A 175 3.51 -4.19 -3.06
N GLY A 176 3.92 -3.07 -2.52
CA GLY A 176 4.40 -1.93 -3.29
C GLY A 176 3.31 -1.10 -3.97
N THR A 177 2.04 -1.45 -3.84
CA THR A 177 0.95 -0.67 -4.41
C THR A 177 0.06 -0.08 -3.34
N PRO A 178 -0.34 1.21 -3.47
CA PRO A 178 -1.46 1.73 -2.70
C PRO A 178 -2.76 1.04 -3.15
N VAL A 179 -3.76 1.06 -2.30
CA VAL A 179 -5.12 0.68 -2.64
C VAL A 179 -6.07 1.82 -2.33
N ARG A 180 -7.16 1.89 -3.06
CA ARG A 180 -8.22 2.89 -2.83
C ARG A 180 -9.50 2.21 -2.45
N PHE A 181 -10.21 2.79 -1.48
CA PHE A 181 -11.53 2.37 -1.08
C PHE A 181 -12.53 3.48 -1.36
N ILE A 182 -13.61 3.12 -2.02
CA ILE A 182 -14.78 3.97 -2.24
C ILE A 182 -15.93 3.35 -1.46
N VAL A 183 -16.49 4.09 -0.52
CA VAL A 183 -17.63 3.64 0.27
C VAL A 183 -18.91 4.18 -0.36
N ARG A 184 -19.87 3.29 -0.63
CA ARG A 184 -21.17 3.66 -1.17
C ARG A 184 -22.28 3.10 -0.30
N GLU A 185 -23.26 3.93 -0.04
CA GLU A 185 -24.50 3.50 0.62
C GLU A 185 -25.41 2.80 -0.39
N ARG A 186 -25.93 1.66 0.03
CA ARG A 186 -27.03 1.00 -0.67
C ARG A 186 -28.32 1.31 0.07
N ALA A 187 -29.28 1.91 -0.63
CA ALA A 187 -30.60 2.12 -0.08
C ALA A 187 -31.20 0.76 0.34
N THR A 188 -31.49 0.61 1.62
CA THR A 188 -32.30 -0.51 2.10
C THR A 188 -33.73 -0.15 1.77
N ASN A 189 -34.33 -0.82 0.79
CA ASN A 189 -35.79 -0.82 0.69
C ASN A 189 -36.26 -1.60 1.90
N GLU A 190 -36.48 -0.91 3.01
CA GLU A 190 -37.30 -1.44 4.09
C GLU A 190 -38.72 -1.58 3.53
N LYS A 191 -39.13 -2.83 3.26
CA LYS A 191 -40.50 -3.22 3.12
C LYS A 191 -41.04 -3.59 4.47
#